data_cd802c5bdc1de67e920dbf160e2667fc
#
_entry.id   cd802c5bdc1de67e920dbf160e2667fc
#
_cell.length_a   1.000
_cell.length_b   1.000
_cell.length_c   1.000
_cell.angle_alpha   90.00
_cell.angle_beta   90.00
_cell.angle_gamma   90.00
#
_symmetry.space_group_name_H-M   'P 1'
#
loop_
_entity.id
_entity.type
_entity.pdbx_description
1 polymer ?
#
loop_
_entity_poly.entity_id
_entity_poly.type
_entity_poly.pdbx_seq_one_letter_code
_entity_poly.pdbx_strand_id
1 'polypeptide(L)'
;MKKILALLLAGVMTVGLAACGTPADTSGGNSTADNGSAASGDTVVIGVFEPLSGDNGAGGKQEVLGMQYANSVTPTVEIGGKTYNVKLEVVDNESSNDKAVTAAGTLISKGASVVLGSYGSGVSIAASDTFAQGGVPAIGVTCTNPQVTNGVECYFRICFLDPFQGTVLANYAYKELGVDTAYLLGMLGSDYDQGLIYYFTQAFEKLGGTVVAENFPEGNANFVSYINNAKAANAGVIFSPVSINYAQLIVEAAAAQGFEGTILGGDTLDSNMVVEAAKGKDVDVKITTFYQEGGNPEFDAGIKEWINANADAKTNNGGNDMVSAVTAMGYDAYFTALEAIKAAGSTAPADILAALPGVTYSGISGEIAFDDIGDAKRDAAYIKTANTETGAWDFVKIQGID
;
A
#
# COMPACT_ATOMS: atom_id res chain seq x y z
N MET A 1 -43.33 37.20 -24.06
CA MET A 1 -44.64 36.88 -24.64
C MET A 1 -44.86 35.39 -24.61
N LYS A 2 -45.98 34.99 -24.01
CA LYS A 2 -46.73 33.70 -24.10
C LYS A 2 -45.99 32.43 -23.58
N LYS A 3 -46.29 31.92 -22.38
CA LYS A 3 -47.52 31.24 -21.83
C LYS A 3 -47.48 29.74 -22.12
N ILE A 4 -47.29 28.92 -21.04
CA ILE A 4 -48.25 28.04 -20.35
C ILE A 4 -48.57 26.75 -21.14
N LEU A 5 -48.34 25.55 -20.57
CA LEU A 5 -49.39 24.65 -20.13
C LEU A 5 -48.87 23.48 -19.27
N ALA A 6 -49.44 23.41 -18.09
CA ALA A 6 -49.35 22.27 -17.17
C ALA A 6 -50.47 21.26 -17.54
N LEU A 7 -50.26 19.97 -17.31
CA LEU A 7 -51.36 19.02 -17.11
C LEU A 7 -50.96 17.95 -16.08
N LEU A 8 -51.65 18.03 -14.97
CA LEU A 8 -51.85 17.00 -13.96
C LEU A 8 -52.73 15.86 -14.52
N LEU A 9 -52.46 14.61 -14.18
CA LEU A 9 -53.52 13.61 -13.97
C LEU A 9 -53.10 12.62 -12.85
N ALA A 10 -53.98 12.60 -11.86
CA ALA A 10 -53.99 11.72 -10.70
C ALA A 10 -54.93 10.53 -10.94
N GLY A 11 -54.77 9.48 -10.14
CA GLY A 11 -55.77 8.42 -9.91
C GLY A 11 -55.23 7.03 -10.24
N VAL A 12 -55.42 5.95 -9.52
CA VAL A 12 -56.26 5.56 -8.37
C VAL A 12 -55.71 4.22 -7.87
N MET A 13 -55.78 4.01 -6.57
CA MET A 13 -55.54 2.75 -5.85
C MET A 13 -56.56 1.65 -6.26
N THR A 14 -56.13 0.37 -6.26
CA THR A 14 -56.99 -0.74 -5.82
C THR A 14 -56.22 -1.79 -5.06
N VAL A 15 -56.73 -2.06 -3.88
CA VAL A 15 -56.44 -3.13 -2.93
C VAL A 15 -57.12 -4.40 -3.39
N GLY A 16 -56.47 -5.57 -3.29
CA GLY A 16 -57.11 -6.85 -3.45
C GLY A 16 -56.45 -7.91 -2.54
N LEU A 17 -57.18 -8.30 -1.53
CA LEU A 17 -56.83 -9.38 -0.56
C LEU A 17 -57.24 -10.77 -1.05
N ALA A 18 -56.40 -11.74 -0.65
CA ALA A 18 -56.68 -13.11 -0.18
C ALA A 18 -57.17 -14.19 -1.14
N ALA A 19 -56.51 -15.32 -1.15
CA ALA A 19 -57.01 -16.54 -0.50
C ALA A 19 -56.09 -17.78 -0.73
N CYS A 20 -56.06 -18.60 0.29
CA CYS A 20 -55.38 -19.90 0.47
C CYS A 20 -55.72 -20.98 -0.56
N GLY A 21 -54.79 -21.94 -0.76
CA GLY A 21 -55.07 -23.26 -1.30
C GLY A 21 -53.83 -24.10 -1.57
N THR A 22 -53.51 -25.03 -0.67
CA THR A 22 -52.70 -26.24 -0.89
C THR A 22 -53.62 -27.41 -1.14
N PRO A 23 -53.20 -28.66 -1.58
CA PRO A 23 -51.86 -29.15 -1.97
C PRO A 23 -51.88 -30.06 -3.25
N ALA A 24 -50.74 -30.55 -3.73
CA ALA A 24 -50.40 -31.95 -4.00
C ALA A 24 -49.17 -32.13 -4.92
N ASP A 25 -48.25 -32.92 -4.41
CA ASP A 25 -47.23 -33.81 -4.95
C ASP A 25 -47.06 -34.00 -6.47
N THR A 26 -45.78 -33.98 -6.91
CA THR A 26 -45.04 -35.21 -7.33
C THR A 26 -43.60 -34.86 -7.83
N SER A 27 -42.65 -35.56 -7.17
CA SER A 27 -41.42 -36.20 -7.63
C SER A 27 -40.47 -35.60 -8.67
N GLY A 28 -39.22 -35.49 -8.25
CA GLY A 28 -38.09 -36.02 -9.00
C GLY A 28 -37.09 -35.05 -9.57
N GLY A 29 -35.91 -34.96 -8.96
CA GLY A 29 -34.76 -34.30 -9.57
C GLY A 29 -33.71 -33.90 -8.54
N ASN A 30 -32.92 -34.89 -8.10
CA ASN A 30 -31.77 -34.68 -7.22
C ASN A 30 -30.65 -33.94 -7.97
N SER A 31 -30.37 -32.70 -7.60
CA SER A 31 -29.09 -32.05 -7.84
C SER A 31 -28.67 -31.42 -6.52
N THR A 32 -27.84 -32.12 -5.79
CA THR A 32 -27.11 -31.65 -4.64
C THR A 32 -26.16 -30.52 -5.08
N ALA A 33 -26.65 -29.28 -5.06
CA ALA A 33 -25.79 -28.15 -4.88
C ALA A 33 -25.50 -28.12 -3.37
N ASP A 34 -24.30 -28.46 -3.02
CA ASP A 34 -23.76 -28.32 -1.68
C ASP A 34 -23.65 -26.82 -1.39
N ASN A 35 -24.74 -26.22 -0.94
CA ASN A 35 -24.74 -24.94 -0.29
C ASN A 35 -24.17 -25.17 1.10
N GLY A 36 -22.85 -25.11 1.21
CA GLY A 36 -22.18 -24.95 2.47
C GLY A 36 -22.84 -23.76 3.19
N SER A 37 -23.75 -24.08 4.09
CA SER A 37 -24.32 -23.14 5.05
C SER A 37 -23.14 -22.57 5.83
N ALA A 38 -22.69 -21.38 5.47
CA ALA A 38 -21.78 -20.61 6.32
C ALA A 38 -22.50 -20.50 7.67
N ALA A 39 -21.99 -21.18 8.67
CA ALA A 39 -22.41 -20.99 10.04
C ALA A 39 -22.36 -19.46 10.28
N SER A 40 -23.43 -18.86 10.82
CA SER A 40 -23.44 -17.47 11.27
C SER A 40 -22.55 -17.38 12.52
N GLY A 41 -21.23 -17.50 12.30
CA GLY A 41 -20.21 -17.29 13.31
C GLY A 41 -20.07 -15.79 13.59
N ASP A 42 -19.67 -15.46 14.81
CA ASP A 42 -19.28 -14.10 15.14
C ASP A 42 -18.19 -13.65 14.15
N THR A 43 -18.21 -12.39 13.79
CA THR A 43 -17.29 -11.81 12.79
C THR A 43 -16.49 -10.69 13.43
N VAL A 44 -15.18 -10.67 13.16
CA VAL A 44 -14.31 -9.52 13.41
C VAL A 44 -14.07 -8.80 12.09
N VAL A 45 -14.16 -7.48 12.09
CA VAL A 45 -13.96 -6.64 10.91
C VAL A 45 -12.57 -6.02 10.97
N ILE A 46 -11.73 -6.33 10.01
CA ILE A 46 -10.48 -5.61 9.75
C ILE A 46 -10.76 -4.60 8.64
N GLY A 47 -10.65 -3.31 8.95
CA GLY A 47 -10.76 -2.25 7.97
C GLY A 47 -9.51 -2.23 7.08
N VAL A 48 -9.68 -1.95 5.79
CA VAL A 48 -8.58 -1.74 4.85
C VAL A 48 -8.71 -0.34 4.28
N PHE A 49 -7.79 0.54 4.67
CA PHE A 49 -7.74 1.96 4.33
C PHE A 49 -6.65 2.20 3.29
N GLU A 50 -6.93 1.91 2.03
CA GLU A 50 -5.92 1.94 0.97
C GLU A 50 -6.37 2.78 -0.24
N PRO A 51 -5.43 3.39 -0.98
CA PRO A 51 -5.77 3.98 -2.27
C PRO A 51 -6.00 2.87 -3.30
N LEU A 52 -7.20 2.82 -3.84
CA LEU A 52 -7.53 1.96 -4.99
C LEU A 52 -7.64 2.77 -6.28
N SER A 53 -7.57 4.10 -6.15
CA SER A 53 -7.60 5.07 -7.24
C SER A 53 -6.66 6.26 -6.94
N GLY A 54 -6.54 7.19 -7.88
CA GLY A 54 -5.61 8.31 -7.77
C GLY A 54 -4.16 7.91 -8.00
N ASP A 55 -3.22 8.79 -7.64
CA ASP A 55 -1.79 8.65 -7.96
C ASP A 55 -1.15 7.41 -7.34
N ASN A 56 -1.55 7.04 -6.14
CA ASN A 56 -1.04 5.88 -5.41
C ASN A 56 -1.87 4.60 -5.61
N GLY A 57 -2.91 4.65 -6.45
CA GLY A 57 -3.85 3.54 -6.63
C GLY A 57 -3.24 2.23 -7.10
N ALA A 58 -2.15 2.29 -7.84
CA ALA A 58 -1.43 1.09 -8.28
C ALA A 58 -0.76 0.36 -7.12
N GLY A 59 -0.04 1.09 -6.25
CA GLY A 59 0.63 0.52 -5.07
C GLY A 59 -0.36 0.04 -4.02
N GLY A 60 -1.38 0.83 -3.69
CA GLY A 60 -2.39 0.42 -2.72
C GLY A 60 -3.16 -0.83 -3.14
N LYS A 61 -3.46 -1.01 -4.43
CA LYS A 61 -4.03 -2.27 -4.92
C LYS A 61 -3.10 -3.46 -4.66
N GLN A 62 -1.79 -3.29 -4.84
CA GLN A 62 -0.81 -4.34 -4.57
C GLN A 62 -0.70 -4.67 -3.07
N GLU A 63 -0.81 -3.69 -2.16
CA GLU A 63 -0.92 -3.94 -0.72
C GLU A 63 -2.18 -4.74 -0.38
N VAL A 64 -3.33 -4.32 -0.93
CA VAL A 64 -4.61 -5.02 -0.72
C VAL A 64 -4.56 -6.46 -1.19
N LEU A 65 -3.84 -6.78 -2.27
CA LEU A 65 -3.66 -8.18 -2.71
C LEU A 65 -3.01 -9.04 -1.64
N GLY A 66 -1.99 -8.53 -0.94
CA GLY A 66 -1.35 -9.22 0.18
C GLY A 66 -2.32 -9.53 1.30
N MET A 67 -3.12 -8.53 1.70
CA MET A 67 -4.15 -8.68 2.74
C MET A 67 -5.24 -9.67 2.33
N GLN A 68 -5.71 -9.63 1.08
CA GLN A 68 -6.73 -10.53 0.56
C GLN A 68 -6.23 -11.96 0.46
N TYR A 69 -5.00 -12.17 0.00
CA TYR A 69 -4.38 -13.48 -0.01
C TYR A 69 -4.23 -14.04 1.41
N ALA A 70 -3.73 -13.25 2.35
CA ALA A 70 -3.61 -13.62 3.76
C ALA A 70 -4.97 -14.03 4.36
N ASN A 71 -6.02 -13.26 4.08
CA ASN A 71 -7.38 -13.59 4.52
C ASN A 71 -7.91 -14.88 3.85
N SER A 72 -7.55 -15.14 2.60
CA SER A 72 -7.98 -16.36 1.90
C SER A 72 -7.36 -17.63 2.49
N VAL A 73 -6.11 -17.55 2.98
CA VAL A 73 -5.42 -18.70 3.60
C VAL A 73 -5.69 -18.82 5.10
N THR A 74 -6.04 -17.71 5.77
CA THR A 74 -6.37 -17.68 7.20
C THR A 74 -7.62 -16.83 7.42
N PRO A 75 -8.83 -17.35 7.09
CA PRO A 75 -10.07 -16.57 7.13
C PRO A 75 -10.68 -16.45 8.52
N THR A 76 -10.04 -16.98 9.56
CA THR A 76 -10.58 -17.03 10.92
C THR A 76 -9.51 -16.68 11.95
N VAL A 77 -9.97 -16.26 13.14
CA VAL A 77 -9.12 -16.02 14.32
C VAL A 77 -9.76 -16.60 15.57
N GLU A 78 -8.94 -17.18 16.44
CA GLU A 78 -9.37 -17.68 17.75
C GLU A 78 -9.25 -16.56 18.80
N ILE A 79 -10.36 -16.28 19.50
CA ILE A 79 -10.43 -15.28 20.57
C ILE A 79 -11.09 -15.94 21.78
N GLY A 80 -10.34 -16.10 22.88
CA GLY A 80 -10.87 -16.67 24.10
C GLY A 80 -11.45 -18.10 23.95
N GLY A 81 -10.91 -18.89 23.01
CA GLY A 81 -11.38 -20.25 22.73
C GLY A 81 -12.61 -20.32 21.81
N LYS A 82 -12.97 -19.22 21.17
CA LYS A 82 -14.04 -19.12 20.18
C LYS A 82 -13.49 -18.68 18.83
N THR A 83 -13.90 -19.34 17.76
CA THR A 83 -13.53 -19.01 16.38
C THR A 83 -14.39 -17.87 15.83
N TYR A 84 -13.77 -16.85 15.28
CA TYR A 84 -14.40 -15.72 14.59
C TYR A 84 -14.01 -15.74 13.12
N ASN A 85 -14.96 -15.43 12.24
CA ASN A 85 -14.63 -15.16 10.83
C ASN A 85 -14.00 -13.77 10.72
N VAL A 86 -12.98 -13.63 9.89
CA VAL A 86 -12.34 -12.34 9.60
C VAL A 86 -12.89 -11.78 8.31
N LYS A 87 -13.51 -10.61 8.38
CA LYS A 87 -14.00 -9.86 7.22
C LYS A 87 -13.06 -8.69 6.94
N LEU A 88 -12.55 -8.58 5.73
CA LEU A 88 -11.90 -7.37 5.23
C LEU A 88 -12.97 -6.39 4.73
N GLU A 89 -12.99 -5.19 5.28
CA GLU A 89 -13.82 -4.10 4.81
C GLU A 89 -12.93 -3.05 4.12
N VAL A 90 -12.93 -3.06 2.79
CA VAL A 90 -12.02 -2.24 1.98
C VAL A 90 -12.68 -0.92 1.62
N VAL A 91 -12.00 0.19 1.88
CA VAL A 91 -12.45 1.55 1.54
C VAL A 91 -11.33 2.29 0.84
N ASP A 92 -11.63 2.78 -0.37
CA ASP A 92 -10.73 3.62 -1.17
C ASP A 92 -10.59 5.01 -0.56
N ASN A 93 -9.38 5.45 -0.24
CA ASN A 93 -9.06 6.81 0.18
C ASN A 93 -8.72 7.74 -1.00
N GLU A 94 -8.79 7.22 -2.23
CA GLU A 94 -8.61 7.93 -3.50
C GLU A 94 -7.25 8.65 -3.63
N SER A 95 -6.23 8.25 -2.87
CA SER A 95 -4.92 8.96 -2.76
C SER A 95 -5.05 10.43 -2.33
N SER A 96 -6.14 10.80 -1.66
CA SER A 96 -6.52 12.18 -1.38
C SER A 96 -6.60 12.46 0.11
N ASN A 97 -5.82 13.42 0.60
CA ASN A 97 -5.87 13.86 1.99
C ASN A 97 -7.27 14.36 2.38
N ASP A 98 -7.98 15.01 1.45
CA ASP A 98 -9.36 15.48 1.68
C ASP A 98 -10.37 14.33 1.83
N LYS A 99 -10.14 13.19 1.15
CA LYS A 99 -11.00 12.00 1.21
C LYS A 99 -10.66 11.08 2.37
N ALA A 100 -9.45 11.15 2.86
CA ALA A 100 -8.92 10.28 3.92
C ALA A 100 -9.82 10.27 5.17
N VAL A 101 -10.27 11.45 5.62
CA VAL A 101 -11.17 11.62 6.77
C VAL A 101 -12.50 10.90 6.56
N THR A 102 -13.09 11.01 5.36
CA THR A 102 -14.35 10.35 5.02
C THR A 102 -14.18 8.83 4.94
N ALA A 103 -13.10 8.36 4.36
CA ALA A 103 -12.79 6.94 4.25
C ALA A 103 -12.57 6.30 5.64
N ALA A 104 -11.81 6.96 6.52
CA ALA A 104 -11.62 6.56 7.91
C ALA A 104 -12.94 6.50 8.68
N GLY A 105 -13.76 7.55 8.61
CA GLY A 105 -15.10 7.58 9.22
C GLY A 105 -16.01 6.47 8.71
N THR A 106 -15.89 6.09 7.45
CA THR A 106 -16.64 4.98 6.86
C THR A 106 -16.24 3.65 7.50
N LEU A 107 -14.93 3.37 7.65
CA LEU A 107 -14.44 2.14 8.30
C LEU A 107 -14.88 2.05 9.75
N ILE A 108 -14.81 3.16 10.51
CA ILE A 108 -15.30 3.23 11.89
C ILE A 108 -16.80 2.90 11.93
N SER A 109 -17.61 3.51 11.06
CA SER A 109 -19.06 3.28 11.00
C SER A 109 -19.43 1.85 10.62
N LYS A 110 -18.57 1.15 9.89
CA LYS A 110 -18.72 -0.26 9.51
C LYS A 110 -18.21 -1.22 10.59
N GLY A 111 -17.76 -0.70 11.73
CA GLY A 111 -17.38 -1.49 12.90
C GLY A 111 -16.01 -2.15 12.79
N ALA A 112 -15.07 -1.49 12.13
CA ALA A 112 -13.69 -1.97 12.09
C ALA A 112 -13.11 -2.09 13.50
N SER A 113 -12.57 -3.25 13.84
CA SER A 113 -11.89 -3.53 15.10
C SER A 113 -10.45 -3.01 15.11
N VAL A 114 -9.81 -3.07 13.96
CA VAL A 114 -8.48 -2.52 13.63
C VAL A 114 -8.48 -2.17 12.16
N VAL A 115 -7.68 -1.18 11.77
CA VAL A 115 -7.54 -0.75 10.38
C VAL A 115 -6.13 -1.04 9.88
N LEU A 116 -5.98 -1.56 8.67
CA LEU A 116 -4.72 -1.72 7.94
C LEU A 116 -4.63 -0.63 6.87
N GLY A 117 -3.46 -0.05 6.71
CA GLY A 117 -3.18 0.95 5.69
C GLY A 117 -2.62 2.26 6.31
N SER A 118 -2.16 3.13 5.48
CA SER A 118 -2.26 3.15 4.03
C SER A 118 -0.87 2.97 3.37
N TYR A 119 -0.88 2.76 2.06
CA TYR A 119 0.30 2.92 1.21
C TYR A 119 0.82 4.37 1.22
N GLY A 120 -0.08 5.36 1.28
CA GLY A 120 0.27 6.77 1.26
C GLY A 120 0.48 7.39 2.64
N SER A 121 1.62 8.05 2.88
CA SER A 121 1.89 8.75 4.14
C SER A 121 0.93 9.91 4.38
N GLY A 122 0.68 10.76 3.38
CA GLY A 122 -0.19 11.93 3.53
C GLY A 122 -1.62 11.58 3.93
N VAL A 123 -2.23 10.56 3.30
CA VAL A 123 -3.59 10.10 3.66
C VAL A 123 -3.63 9.45 5.04
N SER A 124 -2.55 8.79 5.48
CA SER A 124 -2.42 8.23 6.82
C SER A 124 -2.39 9.34 7.88
N ILE A 125 -1.58 10.38 7.65
CA ILE A 125 -1.49 11.57 8.51
C ILE A 125 -2.85 12.27 8.58
N ALA A 126 -3.50 12.51 7.44
CA ALA A 126 -4.80 13.18 7.38
C ALA A 126 -5.93 12.43 8.08
N ALA A 127 -5.88 11.08 8.09
CA ALA A 127 -6.90 10.23 8.73
C ALA A 127 -6.67 9.99 10.22
N SER A 128 -5.46 10.25 10.75
CA SER A 128 -5.03 9.85 12.09
C SER A 128 -5.94 10.36 13.20
N ASP A 129 -6.30 11.63 13.17
CA ASP A 129 -7.23 12.23 14.14
C ASP A 129 -8.63 11.57 14.11
N THR A 130 -9.09 11.15 12.94
CA THR A 130 -10.38 10.48 12.78
C THR A 130 -10.36 9.10 13.43
N PHE A 131 -9.30 8.33 13.24
CA PHE A 131 -9.11 7.03 13.90
C PHE A 131 -8.98 7.20 15.41
N ALA A 132 -8.21 8.19 15.89
CA ALA A 132 -8.05 8.50 17.29
C ALA A 132 -9.39 8.86 17.95
N GLN A 133 -10.18 9.74 17.35
CA GLN A 133 -11.51 10.12 17.85
C GLN A 133 -12.50 8.95 17.81
N GLY A 134 -12.40 8.08 16.85
CA GLY A 134 -13.19 6.85 16.76
C GLY A 134 -12.73 5.74 17.71
N GLY A 135 -11.57 5.89 18.35
CA GLY A 135 -10.98 4.88 19.22
C GLY A 135 -10.59 3.59 18.50
N VAL A 136 -10.32 3.65 17.20
CA VAL A 136 -9.95 2.49 16.37
C VAL A 136 -8.45 2.55 16.05
N PRO A 137 -7.66 1.51 16.42
CA PRO A 137 -6.25 1.47 16.08
C PRO A 137 -6.02 1.25 14.59
N ALA A 138 -4.95 1.84 14.06
CA ALA A 138 -4.49 1.64 12.70
C ALA A 138 -3.07 1.07 12.67
N ILE A 139 -2.81 0.17 11.72
CA ILE A 139 -1.50 -0.42 11.43
C ILE A 139 -1.11 0.01 10.03
N GLY A 140 -0.20 0.97 9.94
CA GLY A 140 0.38 1.44 8.68
C GLY A 140 1.23 0.35 8.02
N VAL A 141 1.06 0.18 6.73
CA VAL A 141 1.72 -0.89 5.97
C VAL A 141 3.04 -0.39 5.38
N THR A 142 2.98 0.61 4.50
CA THR A 142 4.18 1.21 3.89
C THR A 142 4.22 2.73 3.95
N CYS A 143 3.46 3.36 4.83
CA CYS A 143 3.49 4.81 5.07
C CYS A 143 4.71 5.22 5.90
N THR A 144 5.84 5.47 5.27
CA THR A 144 7.16 5.60 5.87
C THR A 144 7.46 6.95 6.54
N ASN A 145 6.65 7.99 6.29
CA ASN A 145 6.89 9.31 6.86
C ASN A 145 6.75 9.32 8.41
N PRO A 146 7.72 9.83 9.17
CA PRO A 146 7.68 9.85 10.64
C PRO A 146 6.43 10.49 11.25
N GLN A 147 5.78 11.42 10.55
CA GLN A 147 4.60 12.12 11.06
C GLN A 147 3.36 11.23 11.21
N VAL A 148 3.36 10.02 10.62
CA VAL A 148 2.25 9.06 10.75
C VAL A 148 2.03 8.62 12.20
N THR A 149 3.10 8.37 12.94
CA THR A 149 3.07 7.89 14.34
C THR A 149 3.47 8.96 15.35
N ASN A 150 4.19 10.00 14.95
CA ASN A 150 4.70 11.03 15.85
C ASN A 150 3.57 11.82 16.54
N GLY A 151 3.34 11.50 17.83
CA GLY A 151 2.27 12.11 18.63
C GLY A 151 0.88 11.52 18.36
N VAL A 152 0.80 10.38 17.69
CA VAL A 152 -0.46 9.69 17.34
C VAL A 152 -0.52 8.31 18.00
N GLU A 153 -1.15 8.22 19.18
CA GLU A 153 -1.16 7.00 20.00
C GLU A 153 -1.93 5.83 19.39
N CYS A 154 -2.82 6.07 18.43
CA CYS A 154 -3.62 5.01 17.79
C CYS A 154 -3.00 4.44 16.50
N TYR A 155 -1.89 5.01 16.00
CA TYR A 155 -1.26 4.57 14.76
C TYR A 155 0.04 3.82 15.05
N PHE A 156 0.10 2.61 14.55
CA PHE A 156 1.30 1.75 14.53
C PHE A 156 1.73 1.55 13.09
N ARG A 157 2.95 1.08 12.83
CA ARG A 157 3.35 0.72 11.47
C ARG A 157 4.44 -0.35 11.43
N ILE A 158 4.42 -1.13 10.36
CA ILE A 158 5.30 -2.29 10.21
C ILE A 158 6.47 -2.04 9.26
N CYS A 159 6.52 -0.90 8.57
CA CYS A 159 7.60 -0.52 7.64
C CYS A 159 8.77 0.17 8.35
N PHE A 160 9.90 0.34 7.64
CA PHE A 160 10.94 1.27 8.03
C PHE A 160 10.52 2.73 7.79
N LEU A 161 11.30 3.68 8.30
CA LEU A 161 11.01 5.10 8.22
C LEU A 161 11.85 5.82 7.17
N ASP A 162 11.36 6.96 6.67
CA ASP A 162 12.09 7.84 5.75
C ASP A 162 13.49 8.26 6.24
N PRO A 163 13.74 8.56 7.54
CA PRO A 163 15.10 8.83 8.02
C PRO A 163 16.08 7.68 7.78
N PHE A 164 15.62 6.45 7.98
CA PHE A 164 16.41 5.26 7.69
C PHE A 164 16.57 5.07 6.18
N GLN A 165 15.48 5.08 5.42
CA GLN A 165 15.48 4.86 3.98
C GLN A 165 16.30 5.93 3.24
N GLY A 166 16.12 7.21 3.58
CA GLY A 166 16.88 8.32 3.00
C GLY A 166 18.37 8.21 3.26
N THR A 167 18.76 7.78 4.48
CA THR A 167 20.17 7.54 4.82
C THR A 167 20.76 6.36 4.03
N VAL A 168 20.02 5.25 3.92
CA VAL A 168 20.42 4.07 3.12
C VAL A 168 20.65 4.47 1.67
N LEU A 169 19.70 5.19 1.05
CA LEU A 169 19.78 5.62 -0.34
C LEU A 169 20.93 6.61 -0.59
N ALA A 170 21.13 7.56 0.34
CA ALA A 170 22.24 8.52 0.25
C ALA A 170 23.61 7.81 0.37
N ASN A 171 23.74 6.89 1.31
CA ASN A 171 24.96 6.06 1.43
C ASN A 171 25.20 5.25 0.16
N TYR A 172 24.15 4.64 -0.40
CA TYR A 172 24.26 3.85 -1.61
C TYR A 172 24.68 4.71 -2.80
N ALA A 173 24.06 5.87 -3.00
CA ALA A 173 24.41 6.80 -4.08
C ALA A 173 25.85 7.30 -3.96
N TYR A 174 26.25 7.74 -2.77
CA TYR A 174 27.57 8.35 -2.58
C TYR A 174 28.71 7.33 -2.52
N LYS A 175 28.54 6.27 -1.70
CA LYS A 175 29.63 5.31 -1.41
C LYS A 175 29.71 4.19 -2.46
N GLU A 176 28.56 3.68 -2.96
CA GLU A 176 28.54 2.51 -3.84
C GLU A 176 28.50 2.93 -5.32
N LEU A 177 27.68 3.94 -5.67
CA LEU A 177 27.63 4.44 -7.04
C LEU A 177 28.71 5.51 -7.33
N GLY A 178 29.36 6.07 -6.28
CA GLY A 178 30.41 7.07 -6.45
C GLY A 178 29.89 8.41 -6.97
N VAL A 179 28.66 8.78 -6.64
CA VAL A 179 27.97 9.97 -7.16
C VAL A 179 28.21 11.16 -6.23
N ASP A 180 28.71 12.27 -6.78
CA ASP A 180 28.94 13.53 -6.06
C ASP A 180 27.78 14.52 -6.18
N THR A 181 26.95 14.39 -7.22
CA THR A 181 25.82 15.29 -7.48
C THR A 181 24.54 14.49 -7.71
N ALA A 182 23.52 14.75 -6.89
CA ALA A 182 22.19 14.18 -6.99
C ALA A 182 21.19 15.24 -7.45
N TYR A 183 20.32 14.89 -8.40
CA TYR A 183 19.16 15.67 -8.78
C TYR A 183 17.91 15.06 -8.13
N LEU A 184 17.21 15.84 -7.32
CA LEU A 184 16.08 15.38 -6.53
C LEU A 184 14.79 15.88 -7.19
N LEU A 185 13.87 14.95 -7.44
CA LEU A 185 12.64 15.24 -8.16
C LEU A 185 11.44 14.63 -7.44
N GLY A 186 10.56 15.45 -6.88
CA GLY A 186 9.37 15.04 -6.15
C GLY A 186 8.12 15.80 -6.54
N MET A 187 6.96 15.24 -6.24
CA MET A 187 5.68 15.91 -6.44
C MET A 187 5.47 16.98 -5.35
N LEU A 188 5.07 18.16 -5.79
CA LEU A 188 4.73 19.25 -4.86
C LEU A 188 3.46 18.88 -4.07
N GLY A 189 3.55 18.97 -2.74
CA GLY A 189 2.43 18.66 -1.84
C GLY A 189 2.30 17.19 -1.45
N SER A 190 3.19 16.31 -1.91
CA SER A 190 3.29 14.95 -1.41
C SER A 190 4.12 14.89 -0.13
N ASP A 191 3.50 14.49 0.99
CA ASP A 191 4.20 14.36 2.27
C ASP A 191 5.28 13.28 2.23
N TYR A 192 5.07 12.20 1.47
CA TYR A 192 6.06 11.14 1.27
C TYR A 192 7.26 11.64 0.45
N ASP A 193 7.02 12.17 -0.76
CA ASP A 193 8.10 12.62 -1.64
C ASP A 193 8.98 13.66 -0.96
N GLN A 194 8.36 14.69 -0.38
CA GLN A 194 9.07 15.79 0.28
C GLN A 194 9.80 15.32 1.55
N GLY A 195 9.20 14.41 2.31
CA GLY A 195 9.80 13.84 3.51
C GLY A 195 11.05 13.02 3.18
N LEU A 196 10.94 12.08 2.24
CA LEU A 196 12.07 11.22 1.88
C LEU A 196 13.19 12.00 1.16
N ILE A 197 12.84 12.98 0.31
CA ILE A 197 13.81 13.91 -0.28
C ILE A 197 14.57 14.68 0.80
N TYR A 198 13.88 15.17 1.82
CA TYR A 198 14.52 15.86 2.94
C TYR A 198 15.57 14.99 3.65
N TYR A 199 15.23 13.76 4.02
CA TYR A 199 16.17 12.87 4.72
C TYR A 199 17.32 12.40 3.83
N PHE A 200 17.06 12.14 2.56
CA PHE A 200 18.13 11.87 1.59
C PHE A 200 19.10 13.06 1.49
N THR A 201 18.58 14.27 1.34
CA THR A 201 19.39 15.51 1.27
C THR A 201 20.31 15.63 2.48
N GLN A 202 19.76 15.54 3.69
CA GLN A 202 20.54 15.65 4.92
C GLN A 202 21.68 14.62 4.99
N ALA A 203 21.39 13.38 4.59
CA ALA A 203 22.39 12.32 4.60
C ALA A 203 23.43 12.50 3.50
N PHE A 204 23.02 12.85 2.28
CA PHE A 204 23.89 13.00 1.12
C PHE A 204 24.86 14.19 1.25
N GLU A 205 24.35 15.34 1.70
CA GLU A 205 25.19 16.54 1.97
C GLU A 205 26.17 16.28 3.11
N LYS A 206 25.78 15.53 4.16
CA LYS A 206 26.68 15.14 5.25
C LYS A 206 27.85 14.28 4.75
N LEU A 207 27.68 13.52 3.68
CA LEU A 207 28.76 12.74 3.03
C LEU A 207 29.66 13.59 2.14
N GLY A 208 29.28 14.84 1.86
CA GLY A 208 29.98 15.77 0.97
C GLY A 208 29.40 15.89 -0.42
N GLY A 209 28.24 15.28 -0.67
CA GLY A 209 27.52 15.36 -1.93
C GLY A 209 26.83 16.71 -2.14
N THR A 210 26.51 17.01 -3.37
CA THR A 210 25.77 18.21 -3.80
C THR A 210 24.38 17.82 -4.29
N VAL A 211 23.35 18.60 -3.91
CA VAL A 211 21.98 18.38 -4.34
C VAL A 211 21.45 19.52 -5.19
N VAL A 212 20.71 19.17 -6.25
CA VAL A 212 19.87 20.08 -7.03
C VAL A 212 18.45 19.54 -6.95
N ALA A 213 17.51 20.31 -6.40
CA ALA A 213 16.14 19.86 -6.18
C ALA A 213 15.14 20.65 -7.02
N GLU A 214 14.22 19.95 -7.64
CA GLU A 214 13.05 20.51 -8.32
C GLU A 214 11.79 19.74 -7.95
N ASN A 215 10.64 20.40 -8.01
CA ASN A 215 9.34 19.79 -7.80
C ASN A 215 8.48 19.92 -9.06
N PHE A 216 7.63 18.93 -9.27
CA PHE A 216 6.60 18.97 -10.31
C PHE A 216 5.20 19.03 -9.71
N PRO A 217 4.21 19.63 -10.40
CA PRO A 217 2.83 19.67 -9.92
C PRO A 217 2.14 18.32 -10.12
N GLU A 218 1.12 18.05 -9.31
CA GLU A 218 0.20 16.93 -9.52
C GLU A 218 -0.34 16.91 -10.96
N GLY A 219 -0.50 15.72 -11.54
CA GLY A 219 -0.96 15.53 -12.91
C GLY A 219 0.08 15.84 -13.99
N ASN A 220 1.35 16.09 -13.62
CA ASN A 220 2.41 16.28 -14.63
C ASN A 220 2.63 15.03 -15.47
N ALA A 221 2.53 15.16 -16.79
CA ALA A 221 2.72 14.06 -17.72
C ALA A 221 4.00 14.17 -18.56
N ASN A 222 4.82 15.20 -18.35
CA ASN A 222 6.03 15.44 -19.16
C ASN A 222 7.24 15.76 -18.27
N PHE A 223 8.21 14.88 -18.29
CA PHE A 223 9.43 14.96 -17.49
C PHE A 223 10.68 15.33 -18.30
N VAL A 224 10.57 15.59 -19.61
CA VAL A 224 11.72 15.88 -20.49
C VAL A 224 12.57 17.05 -19.98
N SER A 225 11.95 18.15 -19.53
CA SER A 225 12.69 19.31 -18.99
C SER A 225 13.45 18.97 -17.72
N TYR A 226 12.86 18.21 -16.81
CA TYR A 226 13.50 17.78 -15.56
C TYR A 226 14.72 16.88 -15.84
N ILE A 227 14.58 15.92 -16.75
CA ILE A 227 15.72 15.09 -17.17
C ILE A 227 16.85 15.92 -17.77
N ASN A 228 16.52 16.89 -18.63
CA ASN A 228 17.52 17.77 -19.21
C ASN A 228 18.18 18.67 -18.16
N ASN A 229 17.46 19.12 -17.13
CA ASN A 229 18.02 19.88 -16.01
C ASN A 229 18.96 19.00 -15.17
N ALA A 230 18.62 17.74 -14.90
CA ALA A 230 19.50 16.77 -14.24
C ALA A 230 20.81 16.58 -15.03
N LYS A 231 20.73 16.42 -16.35
CA LYS A 231 21.91 16.34 -17.23
C LYS A 231 22.75 17.62 -17.19
N ALA A 232 22.12 18.79 -17.23
CA ALA A 232 22.80 20.07 -17.15
C ALA A 232 23.50 20.31 -15.79
N ALA A 233 22.95 19.73 -14.72
CA ALA A 233 23.56 19.71 -13.39
C ALA A 233 24.71 18.70 -13.26
N ASN A 234 24.99 17.88 -14.29
CA ASN A 234 25.91 16.74 -14.25
C ASN A 234 25.56 15.77 -13.11
N ALA A 235 24.28 15.55 -12.85
CA ALA A 235 23.84 14.65 -11.82
C ALA A 235 24.15 13.19 -12.19
N GLY A 236 24.79 12.46 -11.30
CA GLY A 236 25.04 11.02 -11.45
C GLY A 236 23.84 10.18 -11.06
N VAL A 237 22.89 10.78 -10.33
CA VAL A 237 21.64 10.13 -9.92
C VAL A 237 20.48 11.12 -10.00
N ILE A 238 19.32 10.64 -10.50
CA ILE A 238 18.03 11.28 -10.27
C ILE A 238 17.36 10.50 -9.14
N PHE A 239 17.26 11.10 -7.95
CA PHE A 239 16.52 10.53 -6.84
C PHE A 239 15.08 11.02 -6.89
N SER A 240 14.13 10.09 -7.08
CA SER A 240 12.73 10.43 -7.25
C SER A 240 11.82 9.42 -6.53
N PRO A 241 11.49 9.68 -5.26
CA PRO A 241 10.61 8.84 -4.46
C PRO A 241 9.14 9.19 -4.74
N VAL A 242 8.66 8.83 -5.91
CA VAL A 242 7.32 9.20 -6.41
C VAL A 242 6.40 8.00 -6.50
N SER A 243 5.13 8.22 -6.80
CA SER A 243 4.20 7.14 -7.10
C SER A 243 4.59 6.38 -8.37
N ILE A 244 4.10 5.13 -8.48
CA ILE A 244 4.37 4.24 -9.63
C ILE A 244 4.10 4.92 -10.98
N ASN A 245 2.99 5.66 -11.08
CA ASN A 245 2.58 6.32 -12.32
C ASN A 245 3.62 7.36 -12.79
N TYR A 246 4.12 8.19 -11.88
CA TYR A 246 5.17 9.17 -12.21
C TYR A 246 6.52 8.51 -12.44
N ALA A 247 6.84 7.47 -11.67
CA ALA A 247 8.07 6.71 -11.86
C ALA A 247 8.19 6.13 -13.27
N GLN A 248 7.11 5.56 -13.81
CA GLN A 248 7.08 5.06 -15.20
C GLN A 248 7.41 6.18 -16.20
N LEU A 249 6.79 7.34 -16.06
CA LEU A 249 7.02 8.50 -16.95
C LEU A 249 8.45 9.05 -16.83
N ILE A 250 9.02 9.07 -15.61
CA ILE A 250 10.39 9.50 -15.37
C ILE A 250 11.37 8.52 -16.01
N VAL A 251 11.20 7.22 -15.83
CA VAL A 251 12.02 6.17 -16.44
C VAL A 251 11.97 6.26 -17.97
N GLU A 252 10.78 6.43 -18.55
CA GLU A 252 10.61 6.60 -19.99
C GLU A 252 11.29 7.86 -20.51
N ALA A 253 11.13 8.98 -19.82
CA ALA A 253 11.77 10.24 -20.18
C ALA A 253 13.29 10.16 -20.05
N ALA A 254 13.82 9.54 -19.00
CA ALA A 254 15.26 9.35 -18.79
C ALA A 254 15.89 8.55 -19.92
N ALA A 255 15.30 7.41 -20.28
CA ALA A 255 15.74 6.61 -21.41
C ALA A 255 15.68 7.39 -22.73
N ALA A 256 14.57 8.09 -23.00
CA ALA A 256 14.38 8.85 -24.25
C ALA A 256 15.35 10.04 -24.37
N GLN A 257 15.75 10.66 -23.27
CA GLN A 257 16.70 11.76 -23.25
C GLN A 257 18.17 11.29 -23.11
N GLY A 258 18.43 9.98 -23.01
CA GLY A 258 19.77 9.42 -22.82
C GLY A 258 20.41 9.95 -21.53
N PHE A 259 19.74 9.76 -20.40
CA PHE A 259 20.33 10.03 -19.08
C PHE A 259 21.24 8.85 -18.70
N GLU A 260 22.53 9.12 -18.58
CA GLU A 260 23.54 8.07 -18.33
C GLU A 260 23.71 7.71 -16.84
N GLY A 261 23.06 8.47 -15.93
CA GLY A 261 23.08 8.20 -14.48
C GLY A 261 22.01 7.19 -14.06
N THR A 262 21.93 6.95 -12.76
CA THR A 262 20.95 6.04 -12.14
C THR A 262 19.65 6.79 -11.79
N ILE A 263 18.49 6.21 -12.11
CA ILE A 263 17.21 6.57 -11.47
C ILE A 263 17.17 5.83 -10.15
N LEU A 264 17.18 6.56 -9.06
CA LEU A 264 17.16 6.01 -7.70
C LEU A 264 15.81 6.31 -7.05
N GLY A 265 15.14 5.28 -6.54
CA GLY A 265 13.83 5.42 -5.95
C GLY A 265 13.71 4.77 -4.57
N GLY A 266 12.64 5.13 -3.88
CA GLY A 266 12.23 4.49 -2.64
C GLY A 266 11.41 3.20 -2.87
N ASP A 267 10.81 2.74 -1.80
CA ASP A 267 9.97 1.55 -1.73
C ASP A 267 8.76 1.58 -2.67
N THR A 268 8.22 2.78 -2.93
CA THR A 268 7.09 2.99 -3.85
C THR A 268 7.37 2.53 -5.28
N LEU A 269 8.63 2.48 -5.70
CA LEU A 269 9.00 2.05 -7.04
C LEU A 269 9.09 0.52 -7.21
N ASP A 270 8.95 -0.26 -6.12
CA ASP A 270 8.96 -1.72 -6.19
C ASP A 270 7.66 -2.27 -6.79
N SER A 271 7.54 -2.12 -8.09
CA SER A 271 6.39 -2.57 -8.86
C SER A 271 6.82 -3.15 -10.21
N ASN A 272 6.09 -4.18 -10.65
CA ASN A 272 6.23 -4.72 -11.99
C ASN A 272 5.99 -3.68 -13.09
N MET A 273 5.16 -2.68 -12.83
CA MET A 273 4.87 -1.63 -13.80
C MET A 273 6.09 -0.70 -14.02
N VAL A 274 6.88 -0.44 -12.98
CA VAL A 274 8.09 0.39 -13.09
C VAL A 274 9.18 -0.37 -13.85
N VAL A 275 9.42 -1.64 -13.51
CA VAL A 275 10.46 -2.42 -14.19
C VAL A 275 10.07 -2.74 -15.65
N GLU A 276 8.78 -2.93 -15.95
CA GLU A 276 8.31 -3.08 -17.32
C GLU A 276 8.50 -1.78 -18.15
N ALA A 277 8.35 -0.60 -17.51
CA ALA A 277 8.66 0.68 -18.14
C ALA A 277 10.15 0.82 -18.50
N ALA A 278 11.04 0.16 -17.77
CA ALA A 278 12.49 0.13 -18.05
C ALA A 278 12.88 -0.91 -19.12
N LYS A 279 12.04 -1.93 -19.34
CA LYS A 279 12.34 -3.07 -20.19
C LYS A 279 12.67 -2.66 -21.64
N GLY A 280 13.77 -3.20 -22.17
CA GLY A 280 14.26 -2.93 -23.51
C GLY A 280 14.83 -1.52 -23.69
N LYS A 281 15.00 -0.74 -22.62
CA LYS A 281 15.55 0.61 -22.66
C LYS A 281 16.94 0.67 -22.05
N ASP A 282 17.73 1.63 -22.51
CA ASP A 282 19.04 1.96 -21.92
C ASP A 282 18.82 2.93 -20.76
N VAL A 283 18.55 2.37 -19.58
CA VAL A 283 18.31 3.11 -18.32
C VAL A 283 18.69 2.25 -17.14
N ASP A 284 19.35 2.83 -16.14
CA ASP A 284 19.68 2.18 -14.88
C ASP A 284 18.68 2.64 -13.80
N VAL A 285 17.93 1.70 -13.23
CA VAL A 285 16.94 1.97 -12.18
C VAL A 285 17.26 1.13 -10.96
N LYS A 286 17.39 1.76 -9.80
CA LYS A 286 17.64 1.11 -8.52
C LYS A 286 16.69 1.62 -7.45
N ILE A 287 16.33 0.75 -6.52
CA ILE A 287 15.38 1.05 -5.47
C ILE A 287 15.80 0.47 -4.12
N THR A 288 15.25 1.05 -3.04
CA THR A 288 15.16 0.37 -1.75
C THR A 288 13.79 -0.23 -1.58
N THR A 289 13.69 -1.34 -0.82
CA THR A 289 12.41 -1.99 -0.57
C THR A 289 12.45 -2.89 0.66
N PHE A 290 11.32 -3.53 1.00
CA PHE A 290 11.13 -4.33 2.23
C PHE A 290 11.30 -5.83 2.02
N TYR A 291 11.16 -6.31 0.78
CA TYR A 291 11.12 -7.73 0.47
C TYR A 291 11.71 -8.01 -0.91
N GLN A 292 12.29 -9.19 -1.06
CA GLN A 292 12.76 -9.70 -2.34
C GLN A 292 12.05 -11.02 -2.65
N GLU A 293 11.46 -11.11 -3.82
CA GLU A 293 10.90 -12.37 -4.34
C GLU A 293 11.97 -13.48 -4.31
N GLY A 294 11.63 -14.64 -3.78
CA GLY A 294 12.56 -15.72 -3.45
C GLY A 294 12.97 -15.75 -1.97
N GLY A 295 12.67 -14.71 -1.20
CA GLY A 295 12.94 -14.64 0.25
C GLY A 295 12.07 -15.61 1.06
N ASN A 296 10.85 -15.87 0.62
CA ASN A 296 9.97 -16.90 1.16
C ASN A 296 9.29 -17.68 0.02
N PRO A 297 9.88 -18.81 -0.41
CA PRO A 297 9.38 -19.56 -1.57
C PRO A 297 7.94 -20.10 -1.44
N GLU A 298 7.48 -20.39 -0.22
CA GLU A 298 6.12 -20.88 0.04
C GLU A 298 5.10 -19.74 -0.18
N PHE A 299 5.35 -18.57 0.39
CA PHE A 299 4.53 -17.39 0.16
C PHE A 299 4.52 -17.01 -1.32
N ASP A 300 5.69 -16.91 -1.95
CA ASP A 300 5.81 -16.51 -3.36
C ASP A 300 5.04 -17.46 -4.29
N ALA A 301 5.17 -18.76 -4.09
CA ALA A 301 4.45 -19.74 -4.89
C ALA A 301 2.92 -19.64 -4.67
N GLY A 302 2.49 -19.53 -3.41
CA GLY A 302 1.08 -19.48 -3.06
C GLY A 302 0.39 -18.21 -3.57
N ILE A 303 1.01 -17.03 -3.40
CA ILE A 303 0.40 -15.79 -3.89
C ILE A 303 0.38 -15.69 -5.41
N LYS A 304 1.40 -16.22 -6.10
CA LYS A 304 1.41 -16.31 -7.57
C LYS A 304 0.31 -17.20 -8.10
N GLU A 305 0.12 -18.37 -7.49
CA GLU A 305 -1.00 -19.25 -7.83
C GLU A 305 -2.35 -18.55 -7.63
N TRP A 306 -2.52 -17.87 -6.49
CA TRP A 306 -3.74 -17.14 -6.16
C TRP A 306 -4.01 -15.99 -7.14
N ILE A 307 -2.99 -15.18 -7.48
CA ILE A 307 -3.09 -14.10 -8.46
C ILE A 307 -3.48 -14.66 -9.85
N ASN A 308 -2.85 -15.74 -10.28
CA ASN A 308 -3.14 -16.34 -11.58
C ASN A 308 -4.51 -17.00 -11.66
N ALA A 309 -5.05 -17.47 -10.53
CA ALA A 309 -6.41 -18.00 -10.44
C ALA A 309 -7.50 -16.91 -10.39
N ASN A 310 -7.14 -15.66 -10.16
CA ASN A 310 -8.07 -14.54 -9.98
C ASN A 310 -7.76 -13.42 -10.98
N ALA A 311 -8.64 -13.21 -11.96
CA ALA A 311 -8.45 -12.22 -13.02
C ALA A 311 -8.39 -10.78 -12.51
N ASP A 312 -9.17 -10.45 -11.47
CA ASP A 312 -9.18 -9.11 -10.87
C ASP A 312 -7.88 -8.88 -10.08
N ALA A 313 -7.41 -9.90 -9.34
CA ALA A 313 -6.13 -9.84 -8.65
C ALA A 313 -4.98 -9.63 -9.64
N LYS A 314 -4.96 -10.36 -10.75
CA LYS A 314 -3.95 -10.20 -11.79
C LYS A 314 -3.97 -8.80 -12.41
N THR A 315 -5.16 -8.26 -12.68
CA THR A 315 -5.33 -6.88 -13.18
C THR A 315 -4.82 -5.86 -12.16
N ASN A 316 -5.17 -6.01 -10.90
CA ASN A 316 -4.73 -5.13 -9.81
C ASN A 316 -3.22 -5.22 -9.56
N ASN A 317 -2.59 -6.35 -9.91
CA ASN A 317 -1.14 -6.54 -9.89
C ASN A 317 -0.44 -6.10 -11.19
N GLY A 318 -1.05 -5.24 -12.00
CA GLY A 318 -0.43 -4.74 -13.24
C GLY A 318 -0.30 -5.78 -14.36
N GLY A 319 -1.11 -6.85 -14.34
CA GLY A 319 -1.26 -7.80 -15.45
C GLY A 319 -0.38 -9.05 -15.39
N ASN A 320 0.53 -9.17 -14.44
CA ASN A 320 1.36 -10.37 -14.22
C ASN A 320 1.33 -10.85 -12.76
N ASP A 321 2.15 -11.81 -12.39
CA ASP A 321 2.19 -12.42 -11.06
C ASP A 321 3.49 -12.12 -10.28
N MET A 322 4.24 -11.09 -10.66
CA MET A 322 5.42 -10.65 -9.92
C MET A 322 5.03 -10.21 -8.51
N VAL A 323 5.77 -10.67 -7.52
CA VAL A 323 5.53 -10.32 -6.12
C VAL A 323 6.22 -9.01 -5.78
N SER A 324 5.44 -7.94 -5.59
CA SER A 324 5.98 -6.69 -5.08
C SER A 324 6.19 -6.75 -3.56
N ALA A 325 7.15 -5.99 -3.05
CA ALA A 325 7.40 -5.94 -1.61
C ALA A 325 6.19 -5.40 -0.83
N VAL A 326 5.42 -4.48 -1.41
CA VAL A 326 4.22 -3.94 -0.76
C VAL A 326 3.12 -5.00 -0.61
N THR A 327 3.05 -5.97 -1.54
CA THR A 327 2.15 -7.14 -1.39
C THR A 327 2.57 -8.04 -0.22
N ALA A 328 3.89 -8.25 -0.05
CA ALA A 328 4.42 -8.98 1.09
C ALA A 328 4.14 -8.24 2.41
N MET A 329 4.26 -6.92 2.43
CA MET A 329 3.93 -6.08 3.59
C MET A 329 2.43 -6.13 3.92
N GLY A 330 1.54 -6.10 2.94
CA GLY A 330 0.09 -6.27 3.14
C GLY A 330 -0.27 -7.62 3.76
N TYR A 331 0.42 -8.68 3.35
CA TYR A 331 0.30 -10.00 3.97
C TYR A 331 0.72 -9.98 5.44
N ASP A 332 1.87 -9.42 5.76
CA ASP A 332 2.36 -9.31 7.14
C ASP A 332 1.49 -8.41 8.01
N ALA A 333 0.93 -7.32 7.46
CA ALA A 333 0.02 -6.44 8.15
C ALA A 333 -1.25 -7.18 8.61
N TYR A 334 -1.81 -8.04 7.76
CA TYR A 334 -2.96 -8.86 8.12
C TYR A 334 -2.65 -9.78 9.32
N PHE A 335 -1.54 -10.50 9.28
CA PHE A 335 -1.17 -11.39 10.38
C PHE A 335 -0.80 -10.62 11.65
N THR A 336 -0.16 -9.45 11.53
CA THR A 336 0.09 -8.57 12.68
C THR A 336 -1.21 -8.15 13.35
N ALA A 337 -2.25 -7.83 12.57
CA ALA A 337 -3.58 -7.53 13.11
C ALA A 337 -4.21 -8.75 13.79
N LEU A 338 -4.07 -9.95 13.23
CA LEU A 338 -4.57 -11.18 13.88
C LEU A 338 -3.86 -11.42 15.23
N GLU A 339 -2.54 -11.23 15.29
CA GLU A 339 -1.81 -11.36 16.56
C GLU A 339 -2.25 -10.30 17.58
N ALA A 340 -2.52 -9.06 17.16
CA ALA A 340 -3.06 -8.03 18.05
C ALA A 340 -4.45 -8.41 18.58
N ILE A 341 -5.35 -8.92 17.74
CA ILE A 341 -6.68 -9.40 18.12
C ILE A 341 -6.59 -10.58 19.11
N LYS A 342 -5.71 -11.55 18.85
CA LYS A 342 -5.46 -12.69 19.75
C LYS A 342 -4.91 -12.23 21.10
N ALA A 343 -3.91 -11.33 21.10
CA ALA A 343 -3.31 -10.79 22.32
C ALA A 343 -4.33 -9.99 23.16
N ALA A 344 -5.22 -9.24 22.51
CA ALA A 344 -6.31 -8.54 23.16
C ALA A 344 -7.34 -9.48 23.78
N GLY A 345 -7.49 -10.69 23.25
CA GLY A 345 -8.57 -11.62 23.67
C GLY A 345 -9.97 -11.07 23.43
N SER A 346 -10.12 -10.10 22.53
CA SER A 346 -11.32 -9.29 22.32
C SER A 346 -11.39 -8.78 20.87
N THR A 347 -12.59 -8.45 20.41
CA THR A 347 -12.82 -7.75 19.14
C THR A 347 -12.98 -6.24 19.32
N ALA A 348 -12.96 -5.74 20.56
CA ALA A 348 -13.15 -4.32 20.85
C ALA A 348 -11.88 -3.52 20.45
N PRO A 349 -12.02 -2.43 19.71
CA PRO A 349 -10.86 -1.63 19.25
C PRO A 349 -9.96 -1.15 20.40
N ALA A 350 -10.53 -0.75 21.54
CA ALA A 350 -9.76 -0.28 22.68
C ALA A 350 -8.87 -1.36 23.30
N ASP A 351 -9.34 -2.62 23.34
CA ASP A 351 -8.56 -3.75 23.85
C ASP A 351 -7.42 -4.10 22.89
N ILE A 352 -7.68 -4.02 21.57
CA ILE A 352 -6.68 -4.25 20.52
C ILE A 352 -5.61 -3.14 20.58
N LEU A 353 -6.03 -1.88 20.73
CA LEU A 353 -5.10 -0.75 20.89
C LEU A 353 -4.18 -0.95 22.09
N ALA A 354 -4.73 -1.40 23.22
CA ALA A 354 -3.95 -1.66 24.43
C ALA A 354 -2.97 -2.85 24.27
N ALA A 355 -3.29 -3.81 23.41
CA ALA A 355 -2.44 -4.99 23.16
C ALA A 355 -1.31 -4.72 22.17
N LEU A 356 -1.50 -3.82 21.20
CA LEU A 356 -0.58 -3.57 20.07
C LEU A 356 0.88 -3.31 20.50
N PRO A 357 1.19 -2.52 21.54
CA PRO A 357 2.57 -2.28 21.96
C PRO A 357 3.36 -3.55 22.32
N GLY A 358 2.66 -4.62 22.72
CA GLY A 358 3.28 -5.92 23.08
C GLY A 358 3.27 -6.95 21.95
N VAL A 359 2.75 -6.62 20.79
CA VAL A 359 2.65 -7.55 19.67
C VAL A 359 4.02 -7.76 19.02
N THR A 360 4.34 -9.02 18.77
CA THR A 360 5.47 -9.43 17.95
C THR A 360 5.00 -10.43 16.91
N TYR A 361 5.50 -10.31 15.68
CA TYR A 361 5.19 -11.23 14.59
C TYR A 361 6.42 -11.49 13.73
N SER A 362 6.72 -12.76 13.48
CA SER A 362 7.79 -13.17 12.57
C SER A 362 7.22 -13.30 11.17
N GLY A 363 7.22 -12.19 10.45
CA GLY A 363 6.64 -12.06 9.12
C GLY A 363 7.57 -12.53 8.00
N ILE A 364 7.04 -12.59 6.78
CA ILE A 364 7.82 -12.90 5.57
C ILE A 364 8.77 -11.75 5.20
N SER A 365 8.44 -10.53 5.59
CA SER A 365 9.28 -9.34 5.44
C SER A 365 10.26 -9.14 6.60
N GLY A 366 10.30 -10.06 7.58
CA GLY A 366 11.14 -10.04 8.77
C GLY A 366 10.36 -9.84 10.07
N GLU A 367 11.09 -9.67 11.17
CA GLU A 367 10.50 -9.47 12.49
C GLU A 367 9.77 -8.13 12.60
N ILE A 368 8.58 -8.17 13.16
CA ILE A 368 7.75 -7.00 13.47
C ILE A 368 7.59 -6.92 14.98
N ALA A 369 8.06 -5.84 15.57
CA ALA A 369 7.88 -5.49 16.97
C ALA A 369 7.91 -3.97 17.07
N PHE A 370 7.00 -3.40 17.83
CA PHE A 370 6.83 -1.96 17.92
C PHE A 370 7.74 -1.35 19.00
N ASP A 371 8.20 -0.13 18.76
CA ASP A 371 8.84 0.71 19.76
C ASP A 371 7.81 1.52 20.56
N ASP A 372 8.30 2.44 21.41
CA ASP A 372 7.46 3.23 22.32
C ASP A 372 6.50 4.21 21.60
N ILE A 373 6.73 4.48 20.31
CA ILE A 373 5.86 5.35 19.49
C ILE A 373 5.06 4.60 18.43
N GLY A 374 5.13 3.27 18.43
CA GLY A 374 4.36 2.43 17.51
C GLY A 374 5.05 2.13 16.19
N ASP A 375 6.35 2.43 16.04
CA ASP A 375 7.12 2.11 14.85
C ASP A 375 7.79 0.74 14.94
N ALA A 376 7.78 -0.03 13.84
CA ALA A 376 8.54 -1.26 13.78
C ALA A 376 10.05 -0.98 13.71
N LYS A 377 10.82 -1.76 14.45
CA LYS A 377 12.29 -1.71 14.43
C LYS A 377 12.80 -2.40 13.16
N ARG A 378 13.15 -1.59 12.16
CA ARG A 378 13.71 -2.04 10.89
C ARG A 378 15.07 -1.39 10.68
N ASP A 379 16.10 -2.19 10.47
CA ASP A 379 17.50 -1.78 10.34
C ASP A 379 18.16 -2.22 9.02
N ALA A 380 17.38 -2.82 8.13
CA ALA A 380 17.83 -3.32 6.84
C ALA A 380 16.80 -2.98 5.74
N ALA A 381 17.32 -2.61 4.57
CA ALA A 381 16.54 -2.45 3.34
C ALA A 381 17.15 -3.32 2.23
N TYR A 382 16.32 -3.83 1.35
CA TYR A 382 16.76 -4.52 0.15
C TYR A 382 17.06 -3.51 -0.94
N ILE A 383 18.21 -3.61 -1.60
CA ILE A 383 18.52 -2.88 -2.83
C ILE A 383 18.21 -3.80 -4.01
N LYS A 384 17.41 -3.31 -4.94
CA LYS A 384 17.10 -3.97 -6.21
C LYS A 384 17.51 -3.11 -7.39
N THR A 385 17.79 -3.74 -8.52
CA THR A 385 18.02 -3.08 -9.81
C THR A 385 17.06 -3.63 -10.85
N ALA A 386 16.58 -2.76 -11.75
CA ALA A 386 15.77 -3.19 -12.86
C ALA A 386 16.62 -3.98 -13.87
N ASN A 387 16.21 -5.20 -14.17
CA ASN A 387 16.75 -5.97 -15.28
C ASN A 387 15.99 -5.59 -16.54
N THR A 388 16.60 -4.74 -17.37
CA THR A 388 15.96 -4.22 -18.58
C THR A 388 15.81 -5.24 -19.70
N GLU A 389 16.46 -6.40 -19.62
CA GLU A 389 16.31 -7.49 -20.60
C GLU A 389 15.04 -8.32 -20.29
N THR A 390 14.87 -8.67 -19.01
CA THR A 390 13.79 -9.57 -18.58
C THR A 390 12.52 -8.81 -18.17
N GLY A 391 12.64 -7.58 -17.68
CA GLY A 391 11.55 -6.83 -17.06
C GLY A 391 11.23 -7.35 -15.64
N ALA A 392 12.27 -7.75 -14.91
CA ALA A 392 12.19 -8.20 -13.53
C ALA A 392 13.12 -7.36 -12.63
N TRP A 393 12.88 -7.41 -11.32
CA TRP A 393 13.79 -6.85 -10.34
C TRP A 393 14.86 -7.87 -9.96
N ASP A 394 16.12 -7.50 -10.11
CA ASP A 394 17.25 -8.30 -9.61
C ASP A 394 17.66 -7.79 -8.22
N PHE A 395 17.88 -8.72 -7.29
CA PHE A 395 18.43 -8.42 -5.98
C PHE A 395 19.90 -8.02 -6.08
N VAL A 396 20.26 -6.92 -5.43
CA VAL A 396 21.64 -6.44 -5.36
C VAL A 396 22.27 -6.78 -4.02
N LYS A 397 21.70 -6.28 -2.93
CA LYS A 397 22.22 -6.48 -1.56
C LYS A 397 21.19 -6.07 -0.51
N ILE A 398 21.47 -6.44 0.73
CA ILE A 398 20.83 -5.83 1.90
C ILE A 398 21.74 -4.69 2.37
N GLN A 399 21.15 -3.55 2.68
CA GLN A 399 21.85 -2.33 3.08
C GLN A 399 21.27 -1.79 4.38
N GLY A 400 22.16 -1.53 5.36
CA GLY A 400 21.88 -0.72 6.54
C GLY A 400 22.38 0.73 6.38
N ILE A 401 22.39 1.46 7.48
CA ILE A 401 22.86 2.87 7.52
C ILE A 401 24.38 3.02 7.68
N ASP A 402 25.12 1.93 7.92
CA ASP A 402 26.57 1.91 8.18
C ASP A 402 27.42 2.06 6.91
#